data_cc2024d2c7178ebbebf207206e88cb04
#
_entry.id   cc2024d2c7178ebbebf207206e88cb04
#
_cell.length_a   1.000
_cell.length_b   1.000
_cell.length_c   1.000
_cell.angle_alpha   90.00
_cell.angle_beta   90.00
_cell.angle_gamma   90.00
#
_symmetry.space_group_name_H-M   'P 1'
#
loop_
_entity.id
_entity.type
_entity.pdbx_description
1 polymer ?
#
loop_
_entity_poly.entity_id
_entity_poly.type
_entity_poly.pdbx_seq_one_letter_code
_entity_poly.pdbx_strand_id
1 'polypeptide(L)'
;MSFTLYTNKNTRLQRSELAVPGSNYKMFEKALNSEADYIFLDLEDAVSPNDKSVARENIIKGLKEYDWKGHGKTMSVRINGLDTHYMYKDVIDLVTYSGKYIDTILIPKVGVRDDVYMVDCLLSQLEDEFNLEKKIGIECLIETALGMVNVDKIAQSSQRLEALHFGVADYAASLRARTVVIGGLNPDYPGDQWHHGLSKMVATCRAYGIRAIDGPYGDFNDPDGYINAAKRAAAIGYEGKWAIHPSQIK
;
A
#
# COMPACT_ATOMS: atom_id res chain seq x y z
N MET A 1 5.45 29.58 13.93
CA MET A 1 5.27 29.61 12.46
C MET A 1 5.63 28.23 11.96
N SER A 2 4.71 27.55 11.25
CA SER A 2 5.02 26.25 10.66
C SER A 2 5.68 26.44 9.30
N PHE A 3 6.76 25.71 9.03
CA PHE A 3 7.40 25.68 7.71
C PHE A 3 6.79 24.61 6.79
N THR A 4 5.79 23.88 7.26
CA THR A 4 5.06 22.90 6.50
C THR A 4 3.70 23.46 6.10
N LEU A 5 3.41 23.39 4.82
CA LEU A 5 2.12 23.77 4.25
C LEU A 5 1.49 22.52 3.63
N TYR A 6 0.61 21.88 4.39
CA TYR A 6 -0.13 20.71 3.89
C TYR A 6 -1.57 20.74 4.41
N THR A 7 -2.45 20.13 3.63
CA THR A 7 -3.82 19.87 4.04
C THR A 7 -3.85 18.67 4.98
N ASN A 8 -4.61 18.77 6.07
CA ASN A 8 -4.81 17.62 6.95
C ASN A 8 -5.45 16.47 6.16
N LYS A 9 -4.85 15.29 6.26
CA LYS A 9 -5.36 14.07 5.66
C LYS A 9 -6.19 13.28 6.67
N ASN A 10 -6.95 12.31 6.18
CA ASN A 10 -7.68 11.40 7.05
C ASN A 10 -6.71 10.65 7.97
N THR A 11 -7.01 10.67 9.26
CA THR A 11 -6.26 9.90 10.25
C THR A 11 -6.76 8.46 10.25
N ARG A 12 -5.87 7.52 10.01
CA ARG A 12 -6.14 6.07 10.05
C ARG A 12 -5.11 5.37 10.92
N LEU A 13 -5.52 4.31 11.61
CA LEU A 13 -4.58 3.39 12.22
C LEU A 13 -3.95 2.55 11.10
N GLN A 14 -2.61 2.54 11.04
CA GLN A 14 -1.85 1.93 9.94
C GLN A 14 -0.47 1.43 10.43
N ARG A 15 -0.39 0.97 11.69
CA ARG A 15 0.87 0.48 12.28
C ARG A 15 1.29 -0.86 11.69
N SER A 16 0.33 -1.75 11.51
CA SER A 16 0.50 -3.07 10.91
C SER A 16 -0.45 -3.23 9.74
N GLU A 17 0.09 -3.58 8.57
CA GLU A 17 -0.65 -3.76 7.33
C GLU A 17 -0.53 -5.19 6.85
N LEU A 18 -1.63 -5.93 6.89
CA LEU A 18 -1.64 -7.32 6.44
C LEU A 18 -2.01 -7.41 4.96
N ALA A 19 -1.09 -7.96 4.18
CA ALA A 19 -1.33 -8.31 2.78
C ALA A 19 -2.14 -9.61 2.69
N VAL A 20 -3.23 -9.60 1.93
CA VAL A 20 -4.10 -10.77 1.77
C VAL A 20 -4.42 -11.02 0.29
N PRO A 21 -3.98 -12.14 -0.30
CA PRO A 21 -4.28 -12.45 -1.69
C PRO A 21 -5.77 -12.52 -1.97
N GLY A 22 -6.28 -11.75 -2.94
CA GLY A 22 -7.69 -11.75 -3.34
C GLY A 22 -8.16 -13.08 -3.90
N SER A 23 -7.24 -13.89 -4.43
CA SER A 23 -7.57 -15.23 -4.92
C SER A 23 -7.95 -16.22 -3.82
N ASN A 24 -7.62 -15.95 -2.56
CA ASN A 24 -7.87 -16.88 -1.45
C ASN A 24 -8.91 -16.34 -0.45
N TYR A 25 -10.18 -16.48 -0.79
CA TYR A 25 -11.30 -15.99 0.01
C TYR A 25 -11.27 -16.46 1.49
N LYS A 26 -10.78 -17.69 1.75
CA LYS A 26 -10.69 -18.24 3.11
C LYS A 26 -9.74 -17.49 4.02
N MET A 27 -8.82 -16.71 3.46
CA MET A 27 -7.90 -15.88 4.25
C MET A 27 -8.56 -14.61 4.78
N PHE A 28 -9.69 -14.17 4.21
CA PHE A 28 -10.34 -12.92 4.61
C PHE A 28 -10.86 -12.97 6.04
N GLU A 29 -11.50 -14.07 6.45
CA GLU A 29 -11.94 -14.27 7.84
C GLU A 29 -10.77 -14.26 8.83
N LYS A 30 -9.64 -14.88 8.45
CA LYS A 30 -8.43 -14.85 9.28
C LYS A 30 -7.84 -13.45 9.39
N ALA A 31 -7.87 -12.68 8.31
CA ALA A 31 -7.41 -11.29 8.31
C ALA A 31 -8.33 -10.40 9.15
N LEU A 32 -9.65 -10.57 9.05
CA LEU A 32 -10.63 -9.88 9.89
C LEU A 32 -10.34 -10.05 11.38
N ASN A 33 -10.05 -11.29 11.80
CA ASN A 33 -9.79 -11.65 13.21
C ASN A 33 -8.33 -11.42 13.63
N SER A 34 -7.46 -10.91 12.76
CA SER A 34 -6.08 -10.57 13.11
C SER A 34 -6.00 -9.27 13.90
N GLU A 35 -4.86 -9.02 14.55
CA GLU A 35 -4.60 -7.77 15.26
C GLU A 35 -4.11 -6.63 14.34
N ALA A 36 -4.04 -6.85 13.03
CA ALA A 36 -3.65 -5.82 12.07
C ALA A 36 -4.64 -4.65 12.08
N ASP A 37 -4.13 -3.43 12.06
CA ASP A 37 -4.95 -2.22 11.93
C ASP A 37 -5.52 -2.06 10.53
N TYR A 38 -4.75 -2.47 9.54
CA TYR A 38 -4.98 -2.22 8.13
C TYR A 38 -4.89 -3.52 7.33
N ILE A 39 -5.88 -3.77 6.51
CA ILE A 39 -5.91 -4.92 5.62
C ILE A 39 -5.93 -4.41 4.19
N PHE A 40 -4.98 -4.83 3.37
CA PHE A 40 -5.13 -4.65 1.95
C PHE A 40 -5.35 -6.00 1.25
N LEU A 41 -6.45 -6.05 0.50
CA LEU A 41 -6.79 -7.18 -0.35
C LEU A 41 -6.08 -6.99 -1.69
N ASP A 42 -5.31 -7.99 -2.09
CA ASP A 42 -4.39 -7.85 -3.20
C ASP A 42 -4.92 -8.41 -4.50
N LEU A 43 -4.89 -7.62 -5.57
CA LEU A 43 -5.16 -8.05 -6.95
C LEU A 43 -3.89 -8.15 -7.80
N GLU A 44 -2.74 -7.71 -7.26
CA GLU A 44 -1.51 -7.56 -8.03
C GLU A 44 -0.61 -8.79 -7.88
N ASP A 45 0.58 -8.69 -7.33
CA ASP A 45 1.63 -9.71 -7.39
C ASP A 45 1.28 -11.03 -6.66
N ALA A 46 0.43 -10.99 -5.63
CA ALA A 46 -0.01 -12.19 -4.93
C ALA A 46 -1.12 -12.98 -5.68
N VAL A 47 -1.51 -12.54 -6.86
CA VAL A 47 -2.57 -13.15 -7.67
C VAL A 47 -2.06 -13.48 -9.07
N SER A 48 -2.19 -14.74 -9.49
CA SER A 48 -1.78 -15.15 -10.83
C SER A 48 -2.63 -14.48 -11.92
N PRO A 49 -2.10 -14.29 -13.14
CA PRO A 49 -2.86 -13.70 -14.25
C PRO A 49 -4.21 -14.40 -14.52
N ASN A 50 -4.26 -15.71 -14.36
CA ASN A 50 -5.47 -16.51 -14.61
C ASN A 50 -6.55 -16.31 -13.53
N ASP A 51 -6.15 -15.88 -12.33
CA ASP A 51 -7.04 -15.74 -11.17
C ASP A 51 -7.49 -14.29 -10.93
N LYS A 52 -7.03 -13.31 -11.74
CA LYS A 52 -7.35 -11.88 -11.56
C LYS A 52 -8.86 -11.59 -11.48
N SER A 53 -9.65 -12.21 -12.35
CA SER A 53 -11.10 -12.02 -12.35
C SER A 53 -11.75 -12.58 -11.09
N VAL A 54 -11.41 -13.81 -10.72
CA VAL A 54 -11.94 -14.47 -9.53
C VAL A 54 -11.50 -13.74 -8.26
N ALA A 55 -10.26 -13.25 -8.22
CA ALA A 55 -9.78 -12.47 -7.09
C ALA A 55 -10.59 -11.17 -6.90
N ARG A 56 -10.92 -10.46 -7.98
CA ARG A 56 -11.76 -9.27 -7.94
C ARG A 56 -13.16 -9.58 -7.40
N GLU A 57 -13.79 -10.64 -7.89
CA GLU A 57 -15.10 -11.08 -7.41
C GLU A 57 -15.06 -11.45 -5.91
N ASN A 58 -14.04 -12.18 -5.48
CA ASN A 58 -13.82 -12.52 -4.08
C ASN A 58 -13.67 -11.27 -3.20
N ILE A 59 -12.88 -10.27 -3.66
CA ILE A 59 -12.68 -9.02 -2.91
C ILE A 59 -14.00 -8.27 -2.78
N ILE A 60 -14.73 -8.08 -3.87
CA ILE A 60 -16.04 -7.41 -3.86
C ILE A 60 -17.01 -8.12 -2.88
N LYS A 61 -17.04 -9.45 -2.93
CA LYS A 61 -17.84 -10.26 -2.03
C LYS A 61 -17.39 -10.09 -0.57
N GLY A 62 -16.11 -10.23 -0.29
CA GLY A 62 -15.55 -10.14 1.07
C GLY A 62 -15.70 -8.76 1.69
N LEU A 63 -15.57 -7.68 0.91
CA LEU A 63 -15.83 -6.33 1.38
C LEU A 63 -17.28 -6.12 1.84
N LYS A 64 -18.24 -6.84 1.24
CA LYS A 64 -19.67 -6.73 1.56
C LYS A 64 -20.13 -7.66 2.66
N GLU A 65 -19.55 -8.85 2.76
CA GLU A 65 -20.01 -9.91 3.67
C GLU A 65 -19.39 -9.81 5.07
N TYR A 66 -18.18 -9.28 5.19
CA TYR A 66 -17.49 -9.15 6.48
C TYR A 66 -17.66 -7.75 7.07
N ASP A 67 -17.88 -7.67 8.38
CA ASP A 67 -17.94 -6.40 9.13
C ASP A 67 -16.54 -5.90 9.49
N TRP A 68 -15.77 -5.50 8.48
CA TRP A 68 -14.42 -4.96 8.67
C TRP A 68 -14.39 -3.74 9.58
N LYS A 69 -15.34 -2.83 9.41
CA LYS A 69 -15.43 -1.61 10.19
C LYS A 69 -15.73 -1.88 11.67
N GLY A 70 -16.64 -2.80 11.95
CA GLY A 70 -16.97 -3.23 13.33
C GLY A 70 -15.77 -3.87 14.05
N HIS A 71 -14.86 -4.48 13.27
CA HIS A 71 -13.58 -5.02 13.78
C HIS A 71 -12.45 -3.99 13.79
N GLY A 72 -12.74 -2.71 13.54
CA GLY A 72 -11.76 -1.63 13.58
C GLY A 72 -10.72 -1.65 12.45
N LYS A 73 -11.00 -2.32 11.34
CA LYS A 73 -10.06 -2.43 10.21
C LYS A 73 -10.19 -1.25 9.25
N THR A 74 -9.05 -0.72 8.81
CA THR A 74 -8.98 0.09 7.61
C THR A 74 -8.87 -0.84 6.40
N MET A 75 -9.74 -0.66 5.42
CA MET A 75 -9.81 -1.53 4.25
C MET A 75 -9.23 -0.89 3.01
N SER A 76 -8.24 -1.53 2.43
CA SER A 76 -7.63 -1.14 1.17
C SER A 76 -7.71 -2.26 0.13
N VAL A 77 -7.59 -1.88 -1.12
CA VAL A 77 -7.39 -2.84 -2.21
C VAL A 77 -6.18 -2.40 -3.02
N ARG A 78 -5.18 -3.29 -3.12
CA ARG A 78 -4.07 -3.09 -4.07
C ARG A 78 -4.55 -3.54 -5.44
N ILE A 79 -4.70 -2.57 -6.34
CA ILE A 79 -5.09 -2.80 -7.73
C ILE A 79 -3.89 -3.27 -8.57
N ASN A 80 -4.14 -3.74 -9.77
CA ASN A 80 -3.05 -3.99 -10.71
C ASN A 80 -2.41 -2.69 -11.19
N GLY A 81 -1.16 -2.76 -11.64
CA GLY A 81 -0.42 -1.60 -12.15
C GLY A 81 -1.02 -1.01 -13.42
N LEU A 82 -0.75 0.29 -13.63
CA LEU A 82 -1.21 1.03 -14.81
C LEU A 82 -0.57 0.54 -16.12
N ASP A 83 0.51 -0.20 -16.02
CA ASP A 83 1.20 -0.88 -17.12
C ASP A 83 0.49 -2.17 -17.57
N THR A 84 -0.62 -2.54 -16.92
CA THR A 84 -1.41 -3.73 -17.24
C THR A 84 -2.77 -3.36 -17.82
N HIS A 85 -3.41 -4.33 -18.48
CA HIS A 85 -4.79 -4.18 -18.96
C HIS A 85 -5.84 -4.50 -17.89
N TYR A 86 -5.46 -4.74 -16.64
CA TYR A 86 -6.38 -5.10 -15.55
C TYR A 86 -6.85 -3.88 -14.74
N MET A 87 -5.99 -2.87 -14.56
CA MET A 87 -6.17 -1.77 -13.62
C MET A 87 -7.53 -1.07 -13.74
N TYR A 88 -7.91 -0.65 -14.95
CA TYR A 88 -9.15 0.09 -15.16
C TYR A 88 -10.39 -0.70 -14.72
N LYS A 89 -10.39 -2.01 -14.99
CA LYS A 89 -11.46 -2.91 -14.56
C LYS A 89 -11.48 -3.10 -13.05
N ASP A 90 -10.31 -3.18 -12.42
CA ASP A 90 -10.23 -3.28 -10.97
C ASP A 90 -10.91 -2.08 -10.33
N VAL A 91 -10.56 -0.87 -10.74
CA VAL A 91 -11.15 0.35 -10.16
C VAL A 91 -12.64 0.44 -10.43
N ILE A 92 -13.08 0.21 -11.69
CA ILE A 92 -14.49 0.30 -12.06
C ILE A 92 -15.32 -0.71 -11.26
N ASP A 93 -14.96 -2.00 -11.28
CA ASP A 93 -15.75 -3.05 -10.64
C ASP A 93 -15.75 -2.89 -9.10
N LEU A 94 -14.60 -2.60 -8.50
CA LEU A 94 -14.49 -2.40 -7.05
C LEU A 94 -15.36 -1.24 -6.58
N VAL A 95 -15.29 -0.09 -7.24
CA VAL A 95 -16.08 1.09 -6.85
C VAL A 95 -17.56 0.88 -7.10
N THR A 96 -17.92 0.36 -8.28
CA THR A 96 -19.32 0.10 -8.65
C THR A 96 -20.01 -0.82 -7.64
N TYR A 97 -19.37 -1.92 -7.27
CA TYR A 97 -20.03 -2.95 -6.47
C TYR A 97 -19.75 -2.92 -4.98
N SER A 98 -18.67 -2.23 -4.55
CA SER A 98 -18.24 -2.23 -3.14
C SER A 98 -17.60 -0.93 -2.64
N GLY A 99 -17.67 0.17 -3.40
CA GLY A 99 -16.96 1.43 -3.10
C GLY A 99 -17.20 1.98 -1.70
N LYS A 100 -18.41 1.86 -1.15
CA LYS A 100 -18.73 2.33 0.21
C LYS A 100 -17.97 1.58 1.33
N TYR A 101 -17.42 0.41 1.03
CA TYR A 101 -16.67 -0.41 1.99
C TYR A 101 -15.15 -0.24 1.87
N ILE A 102 -14.68 0.48 0.85
CA ILE A 102 -13.26 0.71 0.59
C ILE A 102 -12.84 2.03 1.26
N ASP A 103 -11.77 2.00 2.02
CA ASP A 103 -11.17 3.19 2.61
C ASP A 103 -10.15 3.81 1.68
N THR A 104 -9.27 3.00 1.08
CA THR A 104 -8.23 3.45 0.17
C THR A 104 -8.01 2.48 -0.99
N ILE A 105 -7.51 3.00 -2.10
CA ILE A 105 -6.92 2.21 -3.19
C ILE A 105 -5.41 2.36 -3.12
N LEU A 106 -4.69 1.23 -3.11
CA LEU A 106 -3.24 1.19 -3.17
C LEU A 106 -2.80 0.95 -4.62
N ILE A 107 -2.09 1.94 -5.18
CA ILE A 107 -1.59 1.90 -6.56
C ILE A 107 -0.16 1.37 -6.54
N PRO A 108 0.13 0.21 -7.16
CA PRO A 108 1.49 -0.32 -7.25
C PRO A 108 2.30 0.38 -8.36
N LYS A 109 3.61 0.27 -8.29
CA LYS A 109 4.58 0.64 -9.32
C LYS A 109 4.46 2.08 -9.84
N VAL A 110 3.99 3.00 -8.97
CA VAL A 110 3.85 4.42 -9.33
C VAL A 110 5.20 5.00 -9.71
N GLY A 111 5.30 5.50 -10.93
CA GLY A 111 6.53 6.08 -11.48
C GLY A 111 6.49 7.59 -11.62
N VAL A 112 5.32 8.16 -11.89
CA VAL A 112 5.11 9.58 -12.11
C VAL A 112 3.80 10.06 -11.50
N ARG A 113 3.66 11.38 -11.33
CA ARG A 113 2.44 11.98 -10.78
C ARG A 113 1.17 11.67 -11.58
N ASP A 114 1.31 11.45 -12.88
CA ASP A 114 0.19 11.25 -13.78
C ASP A 114 -0.44 9.86 -13.60
N ASP A 115 0.29 8.90 -13.05
CA ASP A 115 -0.23 7.60 -12.64
C ASP A 115 -1.30 7.78 -11.55
N VAL A 116 -1.02 8.62 -10.58
CA VAL A 116 -1.96 8.94 -9.48
C VAL A 116 -3.14 9.77 -10.00
N TYR A 117 -2.86 10.75 -10.85
CA TYR A 117 -3.90 11.62 -11.42
C TYR A 117 -4.94 10.83 -12.22
N MET A 118 -4.50 9.86 -13.00
CA MET A 118 -5.39 8.99 -13.77
C MET A 118 -6.38 8.23 -12.86
N VAL A 119 -5.89 7.65 -11.76
CA VAL A 119 -6.73 6.92 -10.81
C VAL A 119 -7.66 7.88 -10.05
N ASP A 120 -7.17 9.06 -9.66
CA ASP A 120 -7.99 10.09 -8.99
C ASP A 120 -9.16 10.55 -9.87
N CYS A 121 -8.91 10.82 -11.17
CA CYS A 121 -9.98 11.16 -12.12
C CYS A 121 -11.03 10.06 -12.24
N LEU A 122 -10.58 8.80 -12.34
CA LEU A 122 -11.48 7.66 -12.46
C LEU A 122 -12.31 7.46 -11.18
N LEU A 123 -11.69 7.53 -10.02
CA LEU A 123 -12.39 7.47 -8.73
C LEU A 123 -13.41 8.60 -8.60
N SER A 124 -13.06 9.83 -8.98
CA SER A 124 -13.97 10.98 -8.90
C SER A 124 -15.22 10.80 -9.73
N GLN A 125 -15.06 10.30 -10.97
CA GLN A 125 -16.20 10.05 -11.86
C GLN A 125 -17.11 8.94 -11.32
N LEU A 126 -16.52 7.85 -10.82
CA LEU A 126 -17.31 6.73 -10.27
C LEU A 126 -17.99 7.11 -8.94
N GLU A 127 -17.33 7.87 -8.09
CA GLU A 127 -17.94 8.36 -6.85
C GLU A 127 -19.14 9.27 -7.13
N ASP A 128 -19.06 10.13 -8.13
CA ASP A 128 -20.15 10.99 -8.53
C ASP A 128 -21.28 10.19 -9.20
N GLU A 129 -20.96 9.25 -10.08
CA GLU A 129 -21.92 8.32 -10.72
C GLU A 129 -22.74 7.53 -9.70
N PHE A 130 -22.07 6.97 -8.68
CA PHE A 130 -22.70 6.13 -7.67
C PHE A 130 -23.08 6.88 -6.39
N ASN A 131 -22.97 8.21 -6.35
CA ASN A 131 -23.30 9.07 -5.21
C ASN A 131 -22.66 8.59 -3.90
N LEU A 132 -21.37 8.27 -3.92
CA LEU A 132 -20.66 7.81 -2.73
C LEU A 132 -20.45 8.99 -1.77
N GLU A 133 -21.02 8.91 -0.57
CA GLU A 133 -20.87 9.93 0.47
C GLU A 133 -19.42 10.11 0.92
N LYS A 134 -18.67 9.03 0.91
CA LYS A 134 -17.27 9.00 1.35
C LYS A 134 -16.34 8.95 0.15
N LYS A 135 -15.38 9.86 0.11
CA LYS A 135 -14.31 9.81 -0.88
C LYS A 135 -13.30 8.71 -0.53
N ILE A 136 -12.94 7.91 -1.52
CA ILE A 136 -11.93 6.86 -1.39
C ILE A 136 -10.55 7.50 -1.44
N GLY A 137 -9.71 7.22 -0.43
CA GLY A 137 -8.32 7.67 -0.40
C GLY A 137 -7.43 6.95 -1.42
N ILE A 138 -6.29 7.54 -1.73
CA ILE A 138 -5.25 6.92 -2.57
C ILE A 138 -4.02 6.71 -1.72
N GLU A 139 -3.38 5.57 -1.88
CA GLU A 139 -2.04 5.28 -1.38
C GLU A 139 -1.18 4.77 -2.52
N CYS A 140 0.11 5.07 -2.50
CA CYS A 140 1.02 4.74 -3.60
C CYS A 140 2.18 3.89 -3.12
N LEU A 141 2.48 2.83 -3.85
CA LEU A 141 3.66 2.02 -3.63
C LEU A 141 4.83 2.56 -4.46
N ILE A 142 5.84 3.08 -3.79
CA ILE A 142 7.08 3.59 -4.38
C ILE A 142 8.09 2.44 -4.41
N GLU A 143 8.18 1.79 -5.55
CA GLU A 143 8.90 0.53 -5.71
C GLU A 143 9.68 0.46 -7.04
N THR A 144 9.88 1.60 -7.68
CA THR A 144 10.71 1.71 -8.87
C THR A 144 11.73 2.83 -8.72
N ALA A 145 12.85 2.72 -9.44
CA ALA A 145 13.84 3.80 -9.51
C ALA A 145 13.19 5.11 -9.99
N LEU A 146 12.31 5.02 -11.00
CA LEU A 146 11.57 6.17 -11.54
C LEU A 146 10.66 6.79 -10.48
N GLY A 147 9.90 5.97 -9.73
CA GLY A 147 9.03 6.43 -8.65
C GLY A 147 9.81 7.15 -7.54
N MET A 148 10.94 6.59 -7.14
CA MET A 148 11.78 7.21 -6.12
C MET A 148 12.41 8.53 -6.58
N VAL A 149 12.79 8.65 -7.84
CA VAL A 149 13.30 9.92 -8.41
C VAL A 149 12.19 10.99 -8.42
N ASN A 150 10.94 10.61 -8.66
CA ASN A 150 9.80 11.50 -8.77
C ASN A 150 8.95 11.59 -7.48
N VAL A 151 9.38 11.02 -6.36
CA VAL A 151 8.57 10.87 -5.15
C VAL A 151 7.96 12.19 -4.65
N ASP A 152 8.68 13.30 -4.77
CA ASP A 152 8.18 14.63 -4.38
C ASP A 152 7.01 15.10 -5.27
N LYS A 153 7.08 14.81 -6.58
CA LYS A 153 6.00 15.15 -7.52
C LYS A 153 4.79 14.24 -7.33
N ILE A 154 5.04 12.96 -7.02
CA ILE A 154 4.00 11.98 -6.70
C ILE A 154 3.25 12.42 -5.43
N ALA A 155 3.97 12.82 -4.39
CA ALA A 155 3.37 13.25 -3.13
C ALA A 155 2.43 14.47 -3.26
N GLN A 156 2.58 15.25 -4.31
CA GLN A 156 1.77 16.45 -4.60
C GLN A 156 0.65 16.20 -5.63
N SER A 157 0.52 14.98 -6.14
CA SER A 157 -0.30 14.70 -7.32
C SER A 157 -1.80 14.73 -7.08
N SER A 158 -2.25 14.44 -5.85
CA SER A 158 -3.66 14.36 -5.50
C SER A 158 -3.92 14.77 -4.06
N GLN A 159 -5.06 15.42 -3.82
CA GLN A 159 -5.55 15.68 -2.47
C GLN A 159 -6.05 14.40 -1.76
N ARG A 160 -6.33 13.33 -2.52
CA ARG A 160 -6.71 12.02 -1.99
C ARG A 160 -5.53 11.20 -1.48
N LEU A 161 -4.29 11.58 -1.81
CA LEU A 161 -3.11 10.83 -1.42
C LEU A 161 -2.91 10.88 0.09
N GLU A 162 -2.97 9.73 0.75
CA GLU A 162 -2.91 9.60 2.20
C GLU A 162 -1.59 8.99 2.70
N ALA A 163 -0.97 8.09 1.92
CA ALA A 163 0.28 7.43 2.29
C ALA A 163 1.15 7.07 1.08
N LEU A 164 2.46 6.95 1.34
CA LEU A 164 3.42 6.30 0.46
C LEU A 164 3.98 5.06 1.16
N HIS A 165 4.06 3.96 0.43
CA HIS A 165 4.62 2.69 0.90
C HIS A 165 5.94 2.41 0.20
N PHE A 166 6.93 1.87 0.91
CA PHE A 166 8.22 1.52 0.34
C PHE A 166 8.25 0.07 -0.12
N GLY A 167 8.09 -0.17 -1.41
CA GLY A 167 8.08 -1.53 -1.99
C GLY A 167 9.49 -2.05 -2.24
N VAL A 168 10.17 -2.49 -1.20
CA VAL A 168 11.61 -2.82 -1.22
C VAL A 168 11.99 -3.93 -2.21
N ALA A 169 11.09 -4.89 -2.49
CA ALA A 169 11.37 -6.01 -3.41
C ALA A 169 11.55 -5.53 -4.84
N ASP A 170 10.53 -4.88 -5.38
CA ASP A 170 10.57 -4.34 -6.74
C ASP A 170 11.52 -3.15 -6.86
N TYR A 171 11.68 -2.36 -5.80
CA TYR A 171 12.69 -1.31 -5.77
C TYR A 171 14.10 -1.87 -5.96
N ALA A 172 14.43 -2.96 -5.25
CA ALA A 172 15.71 -3.66 -5.42
C ALA A 172 15.89 -4.17 -6.86
N ALA A 173 14.86 -4.79 -7.42
CA ALA A 173 14.88 -5.27 -8.81
C ALA A 173 15.06 -4.12 -9.80
N SER A 174 14.34 -3.02 -9.61
CA SER A 174 14.43 -1.81 -10.45
C SER A 174 15.82 -1.16 -10.41
N LEU A 175 16.47 -1.19 -9.25
CA LEU A 175 17.86 -0.73 -9.08
C LEU A 175 18.92 -1.76 -9.54
N ARG A 176 18.49 -2.99 -9.83
CA ARG A 176 19.39 -4.14 -10.04
C ARG A 176 20.30 -4.39 -8.82
N ALA A 177 19.80 -4.07 -7.62
CA ALA A 177 20.49 -4.28 -6.38
C ALA A 177 20.47 -5.75 -5.97
N ARG A 178 21.54 -6.20 -5.32
CA ARG A 178 21.60 -7.57 -4.78
C ARG A 178 20.93 -7.61 -3.41
N THR A 179 19.99 -8.54 -3.25
CA THR A 179 19.29 -8.78 -1.99
C THR A 179 19.54 -10.21 -1.51
N VAL A 180 19.66 -10.38 -0.20
CA VAL A 180 19.72 -11.69 0.44
C VAL A 180 18.31 -12.11 0.87
N VAL A 181 17.61 -11.21 1.56
CA VAL A 181 16.21 -11.37 1.93
C VAL A 181 15.46 -10.06 1.64
N ILE A 182 14.21 -10.12 1.22
CA ILE A 182 13.38 -8.94 0.97
C ILE A 182 13.27 -8.11 2.26
N GLY A 183 13.64 -6.84 2.21
CA GLY A 183 13.62 -5.93 3.36
C GLY A 183 14.77 -6.10 4.36
N GLY A 184 15.62 -7.12 4.17
CA GLY A 184 16.83 -7.31 4.95
C GLY A 184 18.02 -6.50 4.45
N LEU A 185 19.09 -6.48 5.24
CA LEU A 185 20.35 -5.86 4.87
C LEU A 185 21.25 -6.84 4.12
N ASN A 186 22.01 -6.32 3.17
CA ASN A 186 23.07 -7.06 2.53
C ASN A 186 24.36 -6.94 3.35
N PRO A 187 24.93 -8.05 3.87
CA PRO A 187 26.13 -7.98 4.70
C PRO A 187 27.38 -7.47 3.97
N ASP A 188 27.38 -7.55 2.64
CA ASP A 188 28.49 -7.04 1.82
C ASP A 188 28.43 -5.52 1.60
N TYR A 189 27.35 -4.84 2.04
CA TYR A 189 27.22 -3.39 1.95
C TYR A 189 27.43 -2.76 3.32
N PRO A 190 28.31 -1.74 3.44
CA PRO A 190 28.56 -1.10 4.72
C PRO A 190 27.37 -0.21 5.13
N GLY A 191 26.52 -0.72 6.01
CA GLY A 191 25.34 -0.02 6.49
C GLY A 191 24.02 -0.53 5.91
N ASP A 192 23.07 0.37 5.72
CA ASP A 192 21.74 0.07 5.17
C ASP A 192 21.66 0.56 3.71
N GLN A 193 21.65 -0.38 2.77
CA GLN A 193 21.57 -0.07 1.34
C GLN A 193 20.25 0.61 0.94
N TRP A 194 19.22 0.53 1.77
CA TRP A 194 17.90 1.13 1.53
C TRP A 194 17.77 2.53 2.14
N HIS A 195 18.70 2.93 3.01
CA HIS A 195 18.61 4.14 3.81
C HIS A 195 18.30 5.40 3.00
N HIS A 196 18.94 5.58 1.83
CA HIS A 196 18.70 6.76 0.99
C HIS A 196 17.23 6.84 0.53
N GLY A 197 16.68 5.75 -0.01
CA GLY A 197 15.30 5.69 -0.47
C GLY A 197 14.31 5.86 0.69
N LEU A 198 14.54 5.16 1.78
CA LEU A 198 13.72 5.24 2.99
C LEU A 198 13.68 6.67 3.56
N SER A 199 14.84 7.30 3.75
CA SER A 199 14.94 8.66 4.32
C SER A 199 14.35 9.72 3.39
N LYS A 200 14.58 9.61 2.07
CA LYS A 200 13.98 10.51 1.08
C LYS A 200 12.45 10.42 1.12
N MET A 201 11.90 9.22 1.14
CA MET A 201 10.45 9.05 1.17
C MET A 201 9.82 9.60 2.44
N VAL A 202 10.41 9.36 3.61
CA VAL A 202 9.92 9.94 4.89
C VAL A 202 9.93 11.47 4.85
N ALA A 203 11.05 12.07 4.40
CA ALA A 203 11.14 13.53 4.31
C ALA A 203 10.04 14.10 3.40
N THR A 204 9.80 13.46 2.26
CA THR A 204 8.71 13.82 1.35
C THR A 204 7.35 13.68 2.02
N CYS A 205 7.07 12.54 2.66
CA CYS A 205 5.79 12.32 3.34
C CYS A 205 5.53 13.41 4.39
N ARG A 206 6.52 13.76 5.21
CA ARG A 206 6.39 14.80 6.25
C ARG A 206 6.16 16.18 5.66
N ALA A 207 6.83 16.50 4.53
CA ALA A 207 6.65 17.78 3.86
C ALA A 207 5.22 17.98 3.35
N TYR A 208 4.53 16.90 2.94
CA TYR A 208 3.20 16.97 2.35
C TYR A 208 2.08 16.42 3.25
N GLY A 209 2.37 16.09 4.51
CA GLY A 209 1.38 15.66 5.49
C GLY A 209 0.75 14.30 5.20
N ILE A 210 1.49 13.41 4.54
CA ILE A 210 1.07 12.04 4.23
C ILE A 210 1.87 11.03 5.05
N ARG A 211 1.32 9.83 5.25
CA ARG A 211 1.96 8.78 6.05
C ARG A 211 3.07 8.09 5.26
N ALA A 212 4.13 7.69 5.97
CA ALA A 212 5.21 6.88 5.45
C ALA A 212 5.09 5.45 5.99
N ILE A 213 4.94 4.47 5.11
CA ILE A 213 4.73 3.06 5.44
C ILE A 213 5.90 2.23 4.90
N ASP A 214 6.52 1.44 5.78
CA ASP A 214 7.58 0.52 5.39
C ASP A 214 7.01 -0.75 4.77
N GLY A 215 7.73 -1.30 3.82
CA GLY A 215 7.34 -2.46 3.04
C GLY A 215 7.54 -3.80 3.75
N PRO A 216 7.44 -4.91 3.01
CA PRO A 216 7.52 -6.25 3.58
C PRO A 216 8.93 -6.64 4.05
N TYR A 217 8.97 -7.62 4.94
CA TYR A 217 10.13 -8.45 5.24
C TYR A 217 9.82 -9.88 4.81
N GLY A 218 10.62 -10.43 3.90
CA GLY A 218 10.25 -11.64 3.15
C GLY A 218 10.35 -12.96 3.93
N ASP A 219 11.19 -13.03 4.97
CA ASP A 219 11.29 -14.24 5.78
C ASP A 219 10.38 -14.16 7.02
N PHE A 220 9.19 -14.73 6.93
CA PHE A 220 8.27 -14.78 8.06
C PHE A 220 8.65 -15.80 9.15
N ASN A 221 9.71 -16.61 8.95
CA ASN A 221 10.28 -17.48 9.95
C ASN A 221 11.42 -16.82 10.73
N ASP A 222 11.78 -15.60 10.39
CA ASP A 222 12.79 -14.78 11.08
C ASP A 222 12.13 -13.57 11.78
N PRO A 223 11.53 -13.76 12.98
CA PRO A 223 10.88 -12.67 13.71
C PRO A 223 11.87 -11.59 14.15
N ASP A 224 13.11 -11.93 14.48
CA ASP A 224 14.12 -10.97 14.89
C ASP A 224 14.53 -10.04 13.74
N GLY A 225 14.69 -10.59 12.54
CA GLY A 225 14.94 -9.81 11.33
C GLY A 225 13.79 -8.85 11.02
N TYR A 226 12.54 -9.32 11.14
CA TYR A 226 11.35 -8.47 10.98
C TYR A 226 11.32 -7.32 12.00
N ILE A 227 11.52 -7.62 13.29
CA ILE A 227 11.55 -6.63 14.37
C ILE A 227 12.67 -5.62 14.14
N ASN A 228 13.86 -6.07 13.75
CA ASN A 228 14.99 -5.20 13.47
C ASN A 228 14.72 -4.29 12.27
N ALA A 229 14.09 -4.80 11.20
CA ALA A 229 13.67 -3.99 10.05
C ALA A 229 12.64 -2.93 10.49
N ALA A 230 11.62 -3.31 11.27
CA ALA A 230 10.62 -2.38 11.79
C ALA A 230 11.22 -1.28 12.66
N LYS A 231 12.14 -1.63 13.58
CA LYS A 231 12.85 -0.66 14.44
C LYS A 231 13.68 0.32 13.63
N ARG A 232 14.39 -0.13 12.59
CA ARG A 232 15.15 0.76 11.71
C ARG A 232 14.24 1.75 10.97
N ALA A 233 13.15 1.26 10.39
CA ALA A 233 12.18 2.11 9.72
C ALA A 233 11.54 3.12 10.68
N ALA A 234 11.11 2.70 11.87
CA ALA A 234 10.55 3.58 12.88
C ALA A 234 11.56 4.67 13.33
N ALA A 235 12.85 4.32 13.46
CA ALA A 235 13.91 5.26 13.86
C ALA A 235 14.08 6.42 12.87
N ILE A 236 13.76 6.24 11.59
CA ILE A 236 13.84 7.29 10.58
C ILE A 236 12.47 7.94 10.28
N GLY A 237 11.39 7.50 10.95
CA GLY A 237 10.10 8.17 10.94
C GLY A 237 8.96 7.46 10.20
N TYR A 238 9.08 6.18 9.88
CA TYR A 238 7.96 5.38 9.38
C TYR A 238 6.93 5.14 10.48
N GLU A 239 5.65 5.10 10.09
CA GLU A 239 4.51 4.95 11.01
C GLU A 239 3.95 3.54 11.03
N GLY A 240 4.15 2.79 9.95
CA GLY A 240 3.63 1.44 9.78
C GLY A 240 4.56 0.56 8.96
N LYS A 241 4.23 -0.75 8.98
CA LYS A 241 4.99 -1.77 8.26
C LYS A 241 4.08 -2.86 7.72
N TRP A 242 4.39 -3.36 6.53
CA TRP A 242 3.71 -4.51 5.96
C TRP A 242 4.02 -5.79 6.67
N ALA A 243 3.00 -6.61 6.86
CA ALA A 243 3.06 -8.01 7.23
C ALA A 243 2.55 -8.87 6.07
N ILE A 244 3.32 -9.87 5.69
CA ILE A 244 2.93 -10.86 4.65
C ILE A 244 2.44 -12.17 5.27
N HIS A 245 2.55 -12.28 6.59
CA HIS A 245 2.05 -13.40 7.38
C HIS A 245 1.56 -12.90 8.75
N PRO A 246 0.48 -13.48 9.33
CA PRO A 246 -0.03 -13.04 10.64
C PRO A 246 0.98 -13.10 11.79
N SER A 247 1.99 -13.97 11.72
CA SER A 247 3.06 -14.04 12.74
C SER A 247 3.91 -12.76 12.83
N GLN A 248 3.84 -11.87 11.84
CA GLN A 248 4.57 -10.61 11.81
C GLN A 248 3.80 -9.45 12.46
N ILE A 249 2.60 -9.68 13.01
CA ILE A 249 1.72 -8.62 13.54
C ILE A 249 1.80 -8.48 15.07
N LYS A 250 2.43 -9.40 15.76
CA LYS A 250 2.53 -9.45 17.23
C LYS A 250 3.48 -8.42 17.81
#